data_22b1134f5d4d0e2b7075eeeb8f68a947
#
_entry.id   22b1134f5d4d0e2b7075eeeb8f68a947
#
_cell.length_a   1.000
_cell.length_b   1.000
_cell.length_c   1.000
_cell.angle_alpha   90.00
_cell.angle_beta   90.00
_cell.angle_gamma   90.00
#
_symmetry.space_group_name_H-M   'P 1'
#
loop_
_entity.id
_entity.type
_entity.pdbx_description
1 polymer ?
#
loop_
_entity_poly.entity_id
_entity_poly.type
_entity_poly.pdbx_seq_one_letter_code
_entity_poly.pdbx_strand_id
1 'polypeptide(L)'
;MKLATVAAVALIGMAPLGARAEFFTGSALLTRLDAGERVDRGTGQSGDEFDSALAMGFIAGVYDVFVQASFCSRTGVTLGQATAVTRMYVRALPHRHHEPAYKLVREALDRAFPCEGQRQQQRQGQGV
;
A
#
# COMPACT_ATOMS: atom_id res chain seq x y z
N MET A 1 -36.93 41.37 -42.84
CA MET A 1 -36.51 41.12 -41.45
C MET A 1 -36.06 39.65 -41.32
N LYS A 2 -34.74 39.40 -41.21
CA LYS A 2 -34.18 38.06 -41.07
C LYS A 2 -33.77 37.87 -39.61
N LEU A 3 -34.50 37.01 -38.90
CA LEU A 3 -34.10 36.57 -37.55
C LEU A 3 -32.97 35.57 -37.68
N ALA A 4 -31.79 35.92 -37.18
CA ALA A 4 -30.68 35.02 -37.05
C ALA A 4 -30.80 34.31 -35.67
N THR A 5 -31.09 33.02 -35.71
CA THR A 5 -31.10 32.15 -34.52
C THR A 5 -29.69 31.78 -34.20
N VAL A 6 -29.14 32.31 -33.11
CA VAL A 6 -27.83 31.91 -32.58
C VAL A 6 -28.02 30.66 -31.73
N ALA A 7 -27.59 29.53 -32.23
CA ALA A 7 -27.53 28.29 -31.45
C ALA A 7 -26.29 28.30 -30.52
N ALA A 8 -26.52 28.46 -29.24
CA ALA A 8 -25.48 28.31 -28.22
C ALA A 8 -25.19 26.81 -28.01
N VAL A 9 -24.04 26.36 -28.52
CA VAL A 9 -23.52 25.02 -28.24
C VAL A 9 -22.89 25.04 -26.85
N ALA A 10 -23.56 24.45 -25.87
CA ALA A 10 -23.01 24.21 -24.54
C ALA A 10 -21.98 23.09 -24.62
N LEU A 11 -20.69 23.42 -24.58
CA LEU A 11 -19.59 22.49 -24.37
C LEU A 11 -19.64 22.00 -22.92
N ILE A 12 -20.27 20.84 -22.70
CA ILE A 12 -20.17 20.11 -21.43
C ILE A 12 -18.76 19.60 -21.34
N GLY A 13 -17.94 20.30 -20.57
CA GLY A 13 -16.57 19.85 -20.23
C GLY A 13 -16.65 18.54 -19.45
N MET A 14 -16.42 17.41 -20.11
CA MET A 14 -16.13 16.15 -19.45
C MET A 14 -14.75 16.30 -18.78
N ALA A 15 -14.75 16.64 -17.49
CA ALA A 15 -13.55 16.50 -16.68
C ALA A 15 -13.15 15.01 -16.72
N PRO A 16 -11.89 14.67 -17.07
CA PRO A 16 -11.45 13.30 -16.98
C PRO A 16 -11.51 12.92 -15.49
N LEU A 17 -12.46 12.07 -15.13
CA LEU A 17 -12.38 11.30 -13.90
C LEU A 17 -11.10 10.47 -14.05
N GLY A 18 -10.02 10.94 -13.42
CA GLY A 18 -8.74 10.25 -13.43
C GLY A 18 -8.95 8.85 -12.86
N ALA A 19 -9.13 7.87 -13.75
CA ALA A 19 -9.13 6.47 -13.38
C ALA A 19 -7.71 6.15 -12.87
N ARG A 20 -7.53 6.22 -11.57
CA ARG A 20 -6.34 5.69 -10.93
C ARG A 20 -6.47 4.18 -10.98
N ALA A 21 -5.69 3.55 -11.83
CA ALA A 21 -5.56 2.11 -11.85
C ALA A 21 -4.77 1.66 -10.62
N GLU A 22 -5.45 1.53 -9.51
CA GLU A 22 -4.91 0.97 -8.27
C GLU A 22 -5.42 -0.46 -8.15
N PHE A 23 -4.51 -1.42 -8.28
CA PHE A 23 -4.88 -2.84 -8.14
C PHE A 23 -5.21 -3.21 -6.70
N PHE A 24 -4.51 -2.61 -5.71
CA PHE A 24 -4.76 -2.84 -4.30
C PHE A 24 -4.86 -1.53 -3.53
N THR A 25 -5.90 -1.43 -2.73
CA THR A 25 -6.01 -0.49 -1.61
C THR A 25 -5.50 -1.13 -0.32
N GLY A 26 -5.29 -0.32 0.72
CA GLY A 26 -4.93 -0.83 2.04
C GLY A 26 -5.93 -1.85 2.57
N SER A 27 -7.25 -1.63 2.37
CA SER A 27 -8.28 -2.56 2.82
C SER A 27 -8.22 -3.89 2.04
N ALA A 28 -8.03 -3.86 0.73
CA ALA A 28 -7.89 -5.07 -0.08
C ALA A 28 -6.63 -5.86 0.29
N LEU A 29 -5.53 -5.18 0.59
CA LEU A 29 -4.31 -5.82 1.07
C LEU A 29 -4.53 -6.46 2.44
N LEU A 30 -5.13 -5.73 3.40
CA LEU A 30 -5.34 -6.24 4.75
C LEU A 30 -6.23 -7.49 4.76
N THR A 31 -7.29 -7.51 3.96
CA THR A 31 -8.17 -8.70 3.82
C THR A 31 -7.36 -9.95 3.43
N ARG A 32 -6.41 -9.79 2.50
CA ARG A 32 -5.54 -10.89 2.04
C ARG A 32 -4.48 -11.29 3.08
N LEU A 33 -3.96 -10.31 3.81
CA LEU A 33 -3.03 -10.57 4.92
C LEU A 33 -3.71 -11.33 6.07
N ASP A 34 -4.99 -11.01 6.33
CA ASP A 34 -5.80 -11.71 7.33
C ASP A 34 -6.16 -13.13 6.87
N ALA A 35 -6.30 -13.36 5.57
CA ALA A 35 -6.42 -14.71 5.00
C ALA A 35 -5.19 -15.56 5.33
N GLY A 36 -3.98 -15.01 5.14
CA GLY A 36 -2.74 -15.68 5.50
C GLY A 36 -2.65 -16.02 6.99
N GLU A 37 -3.09 -15.11 7.84
CA GLU A 37 -3.14 -15.36 9.29
C GLU A 37 -4.12 -16.48 9.67
N ARG A 38 -5.23 -16.65 8.93
CA ARG A 38 -6.14 -17.80 9.12
C ARG A 38 -5.50 -19.11 8.68
N VAL A 39 -4.79 -19.11 7.56
CA VAL A 39 -4.03 -20.28 7.09
C VAL A 39 -3.00 -20.71 8.13
N ASP A 40 -2.20 -19.78 8.63
CA ASP A 40 -1.17 -20.04 9.64
C ASP A 40 -1.74 -20.64 10.94
N ARG A 41 -2.96 -20.24 11.30
CA ARG A 41 -3.67 -20.77 12.48
C ARG A 41 -4.42 -22.08 12.23
N GLY A 42 -4.41 -22.60 11.01
CA GLY A 42 -5.17 -23.80 10.65
C GLY A 42 -6.69 -23.59 10.56
N THR A 43 -7.13 -22.34 10.45
CA THR A 43 -8.56 -21.95 10.30
C THR A 43 -8.85 -21.38 8.91
N GLY A 44 -7.97 -21.65 7.94
CA GLY A 44 -8.09 -21.17 6.59
C GLY A 44 -9.33 -21.70 5.87
N GLN A 45 -9.88 -20.86 5.00
CA GLN A 45 -11.00 -21.18 4.13
C GLN A 45 -10.52 -21.37 2.68
N SER A 46 -11.41 -21.87 1.83
CA SER A 46 -11.10 -21.99 0.39
C SER A 46 -10.72 -20.62 -0.19
N GLY A 47 -9.56 -20.55 -0.85
CA GLY A 47 -9.02 -19.33 -1.44
C GLY A 47 -8.06 -18.53 -0.53
N ASP A 48 -8.03 -18.77 0.78
CA ASP A 48 -7.15 -18.04 1.70
C ASP A 48 -5.66 -18.21 1.38
N GLU A 49 -5.25 -19.40 0.94
CA GLU A 49 -3.86 -19.66 0.52
C GLU A 49 -3.48 -18.81 -0.71
N PHE A 50 -4.39 -18.71 -1.68
CA PHE A 50 -4.19 -17.88 -2.86
C PHE A 50 -4.12 -16.39 -2.49
N ASP A 51 -5.04 -15.92 -1.68
CA ASP A 51 -5.07 -14.53 -1.20
C ASP A 51 -3.81 -14.18 -0.41
N SER A 52 -3.35 -15.08 0.45
CA SER A 52 -2.11 -14.93 1.20
C SER A 52 -0.89 -14.84 0.25
N ALA A 53 -0.78 -15.76 -0.69
CA ALA A 53 0.32 -15.77 -1.66
C ALA A 53 0.34 -14.48 -2.50
N LEU A 54 -0.83 -14.00 -2.91
CA LEU A 54 -0.97 -12.76 -3.68
C LEU A 54 -0.52 -11.53 -2.87
N ALA A 55 -0.89 -11.44 -1.60
CA ALA A 55 -0.43 -10.37 -0.70
C ALA A 55 1.08 -10.42 -0.49
N MET A 56 1.64 -11.61 -0.25
CA MET A 56 3.09 -11.79 -0.07
C MET A 56 3.86 -11.42 -1.33
N GLY A 57 3.40 -11.82 -2.51
CA GLY A 57 4.00 -11.45 -3.79
C GLY A 57 3.95 -9.94 -4.04
N PHE A 58 2.86 -9.29 -3.69
CA PHE A 58 2.74 -7.83 -3.78
C PHE A 58 3.75 -7.12 -2.85
N ILE A 59 3.88 -7.57 -1.60
CA ILE A 59 4.84 -7.00 -0.64
C ILE A 59 6.28 -7.24 -1.12
N ALA A 60 6.59 -8.43 -1.65
CA ALA A 60 7.89 -8.72 -2.23
C ALA A 60 8.23 -7.77 -3.38
N GLY A 61 7.29 -7.53 -4.29
CA GLY A 61 7.48 -6.59 -5.40
C GLY A 61 7.72 -5.16 -4.93
N VAL A 62 6.97 -4.67 -3.93
CA VAL A 62 7.21 -3.34 -3.33
C VAL A 62 8.58 -3.30 -2.64
N TYR A 63 8.93 -4.37 -1.92
CA TYR A 63 10.24 -4.48 -1.27
C TYR A 63 11.37 -4.36 -2.29
N ASP A 64 11.35 -5.14 -3.36
CA ASP A 64 12.40 -5.17 -4.37
C ASP A 64 12.58 -3.82 -5.10
N VAL A 65 11.48 -3.07 -5.30
CA VAL A 65 11.52 -1.75 -5.94
C VAL A 65 12.12 -0.67 -5.03
N PHE A 66 11.82 -0.70 -3.73
CA PHE A 66 12.17 0.39 -2.82
C PHE A 66 13.35 0.10 -1.89
N VAL A 67 13.82 -1.15 -1.82
CA VAL A 67 15.00 -1.50 -1.03
C VAL A 67 16.23 -0.70 -1.48
N GLN A 68 17.00 -0.18 -0.56
CA GLN A 68 18.13 0.73 -0.72
C GLN A 68 17.76 2.15 -1.19
N ALA A 69 16.57 2.38 -1.71
CA ALA A 69 16.12 3.72 -2.09
C ALA A 69 15.35 4.41 -0.95
N SER A 70 14.49 3.68 -0.26
CA SER A 70 13.61 4.20 0.78
C SER A 70 13.93 3.60 2.15
N PHE A 71 14.19 2.30 2.20
CA PHE A 71 14.61 1.58 3.39
C PHE A 71 15.82 0.68 3.07
N CYS A 72 16.48 0.16 4.07
CA CYS A 72 17.69 -0.63 3.89
C CYS A 72 17.47 -2.09 4.27
N SER A 73 17.77 -2.99 3.34
CA SER A 73 17.86 -4.41 3.65
C SER A 73 19.07 -4.65 4.53
N ARG A 74 18.79 -5.12 5.74
CA ARG A 74 19.83 -5.78 6.54
C ARG A 74 19.85 -7.25 6.16
N THR A 75 21.03 -7.84 6.20
CA THR A 75 21.16 -9.29 6.07
C THR A 75 20.18 -9.97 7.02
N GLY A 76 19.26 -10.77 6.46
CA GLY A 76 18.31 -11.55 7.23
C GLY A 76 16.86 -11.06 7.30
N VAL A 77 16.48 -9.97 6.60
CA VAL A 77 15.05 -9.64 6.46
C VAL A 77 14.39 -10.69 5.58
N THR A 78 13.42 -11.41 6.13
CA THR A 78 12.64 -12.41 5.41
C THR A 78 11.34 -11.81 4.89
N LEU A 79 10.75 -12.44 3.85
CA LEU A 79 9.42 -12.06 3.36
C LEU A 79 8.36 -12.16 4.45
N GLY A 80 8.45 -13.16 5.33
CA GLY A 80 7.54 -13.29 6.47
C GLY A 80 7.62 -12.09 7.43
N GLN A 81 8.82 -11.59 7.70
CA GLN A 81 9.01 -10.38 8.52
C GLN A 81 8.44 -9.13 7.83
N ALA A 82 8.72 -8.93 6.54
CA ALA A 82 8.16 -7.83 5.77
C ALA A 82 6.62 -7.88 5.75
N THR A 83 6.04 -9.07 5.60
CA THR A 83 4.60 -9.31 5.65
C THR A 83 4.02 -8.98 7.03
N ALA A 84 4.66 -9.43 8.10
CA ALA A 84 4.19 -9.19 9.47
C ALA A 84 4.20 -7.70 9.83
N VAL A 85 5.28 -6.97 9.53
CA VAL A 85 5.35 -5.52 9.82
C VAL A 85 4.36 -4.73 8.98
N THR A 86 4.13 -5.13 7.73
CA THR A 86 3.12 -4.52 6.86
C THR A 86 1.72 -4.71 7.42
N ARG A 87 1.37 -5.94 7.81
CA ARG A 87 0.05 -6.25 8.40
C ARG A 87 -0.21 -5.43 9.66
N MET A 88 0.75 -5.38 10.57
CA MET A 88 0.65 -4.58 11.80
C MET A 88 0.44 -3.10 11.50
N TYR A 89 1.20 -2.56 10.56
CA TYR A 89 1.14 -1.15 10.17
C TYR A 89 -0.21 -0.79 9.55
N VAL A 90 -0.67 -1.55 8.56
CA VAL A 90 -1.94 -1.30 7.87
C VAL A 90 -3.11 -1.45 8.83
N ARG A 91 -3.10 -2.48 9.68
CA ARG A 91 -4.16 -2.71 10.69
C ARG A 91 -4.28 -1.56 11.69
N ALA A 92 -3.17 -0.93 12.05
CA ALA A 92 -3.15 0.19 12.99
C ALA A 92 -3.70 1.52 12.40
N LEU A 93 -3.92 1.59 11.08
CA LEU A 93 -4.29 2.83 10.38
C LEU A 93 -5.60 2.68 9.59
N PRO A 94 -6.74 2.35 10.24
CA PRO A 94 -7.99 2.09 9.53
C PRO A 94 -8.48 3.28 8.69
N HIS A 95 -8.20 4.50 9.12
CA HIS A 95 -8.55 5.72 8.38
C HIS A 95 -7.81 5.90 7.05
N ARG A 96 -6.72 5.14 6.84
CA ARG A 96 -5.91 5.17 5.61
C ARG A 96 -6.15 3.95 4.69
N HIS A 97 -7.07 3.08 5.01
CA HIS A 97 -7.32 1.86 4.22
C HIS A 97 -7.78 2.12 2.78
N HIS A 98 -8.24 3.32 2.48
CA HIS A 98 -8.60 3.75 1.12
C HIS A 98 -7.37 4.13 0.26
N GLU A 99 -6.21 4.31 0.88
CA GLU A 99 -4.99 4.67 0.14
C GLU A 99 -4.43 3.49 -0.65
N PRO A 100 -3.60 3.78 -1.68
CA PRO A 100 -2.88 2.75 -2.42
C PRO A 100 -2.03 1.87 -1.51
N ALA A 101 -2.18 0.56 -1.62
CA ALA A 101 -1.50 -0.40 -0.77
C ALA A 101 0.02 -0.26 -0.81
N TYR A 102 0.60 0.01 -2.00
CA TYR A 102 2.06 0.15 -2.13
C TYR A 102 2.65 1.26 -1.26
N LYS A 103 1.89 2.36 -1.04
CA LYS A 103 2.33 3.44 -0.14
C LYS A 103 2.41 2.97 1.30
N LEU A 104 1.37 2.27 1.76
CA LEU A 104 1.30 1.73 3.11
C LEU A 104 2.37 0.66 3.35
N VAL A 105 2.61 -0.21 2.36
CA VAL A 105 3.70 -1.21 2.43
C VAL A 105 5.05 -0.50 2.54
N ARG A 106 5.34 0.46 1.65
CA ARG A 106 6.61 1.19 1.69
C ARG A 106 6.82 1.87 3.04
N GLU A 107 5.82 2.57 3.55
CA GLU A 107 5.92 3.25 4.85
C GLU A 107 6.13 2.27 6.01
N ALA A 108 5.48 1.10 5.97
CA ALA A 108 5.68 0.04 6.95
C ALA A 108 7.14 -0.44 6.94
N LEU A 109 7.69 -0.66 5.76
CA LEU A 109 9.08 -1.11 5.57
C LEU A 109 10.09 -0.02 5.95
N ASP A 110 9.83 1.25 5.58
CA ASP A 110 10.66 2.39 5.97
C ASP A 110 10.80 2.51 7.50
N ARG A 111 9.69 2.30 8.21
CA ARG A 111 9.68 2.36 9.68
C ARG A 111 10.35 1.17 10.34
N ALA A 112 10.15 -0.03 9.78
CA ALA A 112 10.69 -1.26 10.35
C ALA A 112 12.18 -1.45 10.03
N PHE A 113 12.63 -0.99 8.86
CA PHE A 113 13.98 -1.22 8.34
C PHE A 113 14.67 0.08 7.90
N PRO A 114 14.76 1.10 8.75
CA PRO A 114 15.36 2.38 8.36
C PRO A 114 16.84 2.23 8.06
N CYS A 115 17.33 3.01 7.09
CA CYS A 115 18.76 3.14 6.84
C CYS A 115 19.48 3.81 8.01
N GLU A 116 20.78 3.59 8.18
CA GLU A 116 21.51 4.06 9.38
C GLU A 116 21.44 5.57 9.59
N GLY A 117 21.54 6.37 8.52
CA GLY A 117 21.40 7.82 8.60
C GLY A 117 20.02 8.30 9.07
N GLN A 118 18.96 7.59 8.70
CA GLN A 118 17.60 7.91 9.12
C GLN A 118 17.35 7.61 10.61
N ARG A 119 18.01 6.58 11.16
CA ARG A 119 17.93 6.25 12.59
C ARG A 119 18.50 7.34 13.48
N GLN A 120 19.58 7.97 13.06
CA GLN A 120 20.19 9.06 13.83
C GLN A 120 19.26 10.28 13.89
N GLN A 121 18.56 10.60 12.79
CA GLN A 121 17.58 11.67 12.75
C GLN A 121 16.36 11.41 13.63
N GLN A 122 15.87 10.16 13.64
CA GLN A 122 14.75 9.78 14.51
C GLN A 122 15.09 9.86 16.00
N ARG A 123 16.32 9.49 16.38
CA ARG A 123 16.79 9.62 17.78
C ARG A 123 16.93 11.06 18.22
N GLN A 124 17.37 11.98 17.32
CA GLN A 124 17.50 13.40 17.62
C GLN A 124 16.14 14.11 17.73
N GLY A 125 15.13 13.68 16.98
CA GLY A 125 13.77 14.22 17.04
C GLY A 125 12.95 13.78 18.25
N GLN A 126 13.37 12.76 18.98
CA GLN A 126 12.70 12.27 20.21
C GLN A 126 13.32 12.83 21.51
N GLY A 127 14.36 13.64 21.39
CA GLY A 127 15.10 14.20 22.52
C GLY A 127 14.71 15.62 22.92
N VAL A 128 13.46 16.05 22.63
CA VAL A 128 12.92 17.35 23.05
C VAL A 128 11.73 17.16 23.97
#